data_188a5d760fe8a785e41b99d257fde5d7
#
_entry.id   188a5d760fe8a785e41b99d257fde5d7
#
_cell.length_a   1.000
_cell.length_b   1.000
_cell.length_c   1.000
_cell.angle_alpha   90.00
_cell.angle_beta   90.00
_cell.angle_gamma   90.00
#
_symmetry.space_group_name_H-M   'P 1'
#
loop_
_entity.id
_entity.type
_entity.pdbx_description
1 polymer ?
#
loop_
_entity_poly.entity_id
_entity_poly.type
_entity_poly.pdbx_seq_one_letter_code
_entity_poly.pdbx_strand_id
1 'polypeptide(L)'
;MAKRIVLRGGRVLDAKTRFDAVADVIISGGIVEDIVDEYAVGAGDEVIEAFGKWVIPGHIDAHAHFAGTSDFGFDSVIGLKQLASAGVTTAIDLGGSMDILYDAVKRGGTGINMASLMRITPGATVSSEEPDRAELKQVLTDGLGTGSIGAKMWGGYDPLTPEGTARVIEACNALGAHVAFHVGTTETGSRLDGLREVPEILGANGRLHIAHINAYCRGSILEAHEEVAEALQIIESLGQRVVSEVHMAIPNFTRGECAPDGSIVNDVPRNCLLLRDYEPNIDGMRTAIRDGYGSVVMLGDDRLYLVSGTAGLAEFDRLKSMAPMSFPVNLPSTAFALSAAKDSDGKFIIDAVASDGGVLPRNVNIEQTIAMVKFGALEPLEAVEKLSYNPARMFGLVNKGSLESGTDADITVIDPQTGEATDTLVGGKVIVRDGNLVSSGGTILTTERGKTAATDSGIPYEIIEPMKGLMYSPHSTTG
;
A
#
# COMPACT_ATOMS: atom_id res chain seq x y z
N MET A 1 -12.64 23.95 28.59
CA MET A 1 -12.66 22.55 28.13
C MET A 1 -11.89 22.49 26.81
N ALA A 2 -11.19 21.40 26.49
CA ALA A 2 -10.59 21.26 25.20
C ALA A 2 -11.68 21.27 24.11
N LYS A 3 -11.39 21.89 22.97
CA LYS A 3 -12.29 21.90 21.81
C LYS A 3 -12.43 20.43 21.31
N ARG A 4 -13.66 19.94 21.19
CA ARG A 4 -13.95 18.62 20.63
C ARG A 4 -14.27 18.71 19.15
N ILE A 5 -14.02 17.63 18.42
CA ILE A 5 -14.59 17.40 17.09
C ILE A 5 -15.60 16.27 17.24
N VAL A 6 -16.79 16.45 16.67
CA VAL A 6 -17.88 15.48 16.69
C VAL A 6 -18.23 15.10 15.26
N LEU A 7 -18.01 13.82 14.91
CA LEU A 7 -18.56 13.25 13.67
C LEU A 7 -19.96 12.77 13.97
N ARG A 8 -20.99 13.48 13.46
CA ARG A 8 -22.37 13.32 13.88
C ARG A 8 -23.20 12.47 12.95
N GLY A 9 -23.87 11.47 13.50
CA GLY A 9 -24.95 10.73 12.85
C GLY A 9 -24.50 9.82 11.71
N GLY A 10 -23.21 9.44 11.67
CA GLY A 10 -22.68 8.48 10.70
C GLY A 10 -22.94 7.02 11.11
N ARG A 11 -22.96 6.10 10.13
CA ARG A 11 -22.85 4.67 10.43
C ARG A 11 -21.40 4.38 10.82
N VAL A 12 -21.17 4.22 12.10
CA VAL A 12 -19.84 3.91 12.66
C VAL A 12 -19.58 2.42 12.50
N LEU A 13 -18.46 2.07 11.88
CA LEU A 13 -18.03 0.69 11.62
C LEU A 13 -16.64 0.49 12.21
N ASP A 14 -16.51 -0.42 13.16
CA ASP A 14 -15.22 -0.83 13.74
C ASP A 14 -15.11 -2.36 13.76
N ALA A 15 -14.16 -2.88 12.98
CA ALA A 15 -13.98 -4.33 12.82
C ALA A 15 -13.43 -4.99 14.10
N LYS A 16 -12.60 -4.29 14.88
CA LYS A 16 -12.01 -4.81 16.12
C LYS A 16 -13.07 -5.04 17.19
N THR A 17 -13.92 -4.05 17.42
CA THR A 17 -14.98 -4.11 18.44
C THR A 17 -16.27 -4.73 17.92
N ARG A 18 -16.34 -4.98 16.60
CA ARG A 18 -17.54 -5.41 15.86
C ARG A 18 -18.69 -4.42 16.00
N PHE A 19 -18.38 -3.13 16.15
CA PHE A 19 -19.38 -2.07 16.24
C PHE A 19 -19.91 -1.71 14.86
N ASP A 20 -21.24 -1.70 14.72
CA ASP A 20 -21.95 -1.34 13.50
C ASP A 20 -23.28 -0.69 13.87
N ALA A 21 -23.29 0.62 14.05
CA ALA A 21 -24.50 1.38 14.35
C ALA A 21 -24.38 2.84 13.89
N VAL A 22 -25.52 3.54 13.79
CA VAL A 22 -25.51 5.00 13.65
C VAL A 22 -25.20 5.62 15.00
N ALA A 23 -24.16 6.44 15.07
CA ALA A 23 -23.68 7.04 16.32
C ALA A 23 -22.87 8.32 16.06
N ASP A 24 -22.57 9.04 17.12
CA ASP A 24 -21.65 10.18 17.12
C ASP A 24 -20.28 9.74 17.65
N VAL A 25 -19.20 10.09 16.92
CA VAL A 25 -17.81 9.86 17.36
C VAL A 25 -17.27 11.17 17.92
N ILE A 26 -16.83 11.13 19.16
CA ILE A 26 -16.28 12.27 19.89
C ILE A 26 -14.76 12.19 19.90
N ILE A 27 -14.11 13.25 19.45
CA ILE A 27 -12.65 13.35 19.36
C ILE A 27 -12.17 14.49 20.26
N SER A 28 -11.16 14.21 21.08
CA SER A 28 -10.55 15.19 21.96
C SER A 28 -9.06 14.92 22.12
N GLY A 29 -8.21 15.94 22.01
CA GLY A 29 -6.77 15.80 22.23
C GLY A 29 -6.05 14.86 21.25
N GLY A 30 -6.63 14.63 20.06
CA GLY A 30 -6.03 13.77 19.03
C GLY A 30 -6.41 12.29 19.13
N ILE A 31 -7.26 11.93 20.08
CA ILE A 31 -7.72 10.54 20.30
C ILE A 31 -9.26 10.47 20.20
N VAL A 32 -9.76 9.26 19.94
CA VAL A 32 -11.18 8.94 20.09
C VAL A 32 -11.51 9.00 21.59
N GLU A 33 -12.37 9.92 22.00
CA GLU A 33 -12.81 10.06 23.39
C GLU A 33 -13.92 9.04 23.70
N ASP A 34 -14.95 8.98 22.83
CA ASP A 34 -16.10 8.10 23.03
C ASP A 34 -16.89 7.92 21.71
N ILE A 35 -17.76 6.91 21.68
CA ILE A 35 -18.79 6.69 20.66
C ILE A 35 -20.13 6.59 21.41
N VAL A 36 -21.07 7.48 21.07
CA VAL A 36 -22.37 7.54 21.74
C VAL A 36 -23.51 7.63 20.73
N ASP A 37 -24.71 7.21 21.11
CA ASP A 37 -25.89 7.27 20.23
C ASP A 37 -26.22 8.72 19.79
N GLU A 38 -26.10 9.69 20.71
CA GLU A 38 -26.32 11.10 20.45
C GLU A 38 -25.51 11.96 21.45
N TYR A 39 -24.71 12.88 20.93
CA TYR A 39 -23.92 13.81 21.74
C TYR A 39 -24.54 15.20 21.80
N ALA A 40 -24.67 15.72 22.98
CA ALA A 40 -25.10 17.10 23.21
C ALA A 40 -23.94 18.08 22.90
N VAL A 41 -23.92 18.62 21.69
CA VAL A 41 -22.88 19.53 21.21
C VAL A 41 -22.74 20.75 22.09
N GLY A 42 -21.55 21.00 22.60
CA GLY A 42 -21.21 22.13 23.44
C GLY A 42 -20.83 23.38 22.63
N ALA A 43 -20.92 24.55 23.27
CA ALA A 43 -20.46 25.81 22.68
C ALA A 43 -18.93 25.76 22.50
N GLY A 44 -18.46 25.65 21.28
CA GLY A 44 -17.02 25.55 20.93
C GLY A 44 -16.61 24.23 20.33
N ASP A 45 -17.49 23.23 20.33
CA ASP A 45 -17.25 21.99 19.61
C ASP A 45 -17.36 22.22 18.09
N GLU A 46 -16.54 21.50 17.33
CA GLU A 46 -16.62 21.47 15.88
C GLU A 46 -17.42 20.24 15.46
N VAL A 47 -18.43 20.43 14.62
CA VAL A 47 -19.27 19.34 14.13
C VAL A 47 -18.98 19.08 12.66
N ILE A 48 -18.79 17.81 12.32
CA ILE A 48 -18.71 17.29 10.95
C ILE A 48 -19.92 16.37 10.77
N GLU A 49 -20.82 16.73 9.85
CA GLU A 49 -22.01 15.95 9.57
C GLU A 49 -21.66 14.70 8.74
N ALA A 50 -22.00 13.54 9.29
CA ALA A 50 -21.72 12.25 8.65
C ALA A 50 -23.00 11.45 8.32
N PHE A 51 -24.16 12.10 8.27
CA PHE A 51 -25.43 11.43 7.97
C PHE A 51 -25.40 10.71 6.63
N GLY A 52 -25.78 9.42 6.65
CA GLY A 52 -25.77 8.55 5.46
C GLY A 52 -24.39 8.09 5.01
N LYS A 53 -23.32 8.52 5.69
CA LYS A 53 -21.93 8.13 5.43
C LYS A 53 -21.48 7.05 6.40
N TRP A 54 -20.41 6.34 6.03
CA TRP A 54 -19.68 5.46 6.93
C TRP A 54 -18.58 6.24 7.63
N VAL A 55 -18.43 6.01 8.92
CA VAL A 55 -17.30 6.51 9.74
C VAL A 55 -16.50 5.29 10.16
N ILE A 56 -15.29 5.16 9.63
CA ILE A 56 -14.41 4.01 9.87
C ILE A 56 -13.08 4.46 10.51
N PRO A 57 -12.36 3.57 11.22
CA PRO A 57 -10.96 3.83 11.53
C PRO A 57 -10.21 4.21 10.25
N GLY A 58 -9.23 5.09 10.37
CA GLY A 58 -8.50 5.60 9.22
C GLY A 58 -8.00 4.51 8.28
N HIS A 59 -8.21 4.71 6.98
CA HIS A 59 -7.70 3.79 5.96
C HIS A 59 -6.17 3.77 5.99
N ILE A 60 -5.60 2.57 6.11
CA ILE A 60 -4.16 2.32 6.10
C ILE A 60 -3.79 1.63 4.79
N ASP A 61 -3.05 2.32 3.94
CA ASP A 61 -2.53 1.72 2.71
C ASP A 61 -1.22 0.97 3.02
N ALA A 62 -1.31 -0.35 3.06
CA ALA A 62 -0.23 -1.26 3.42
C ALA A 62 0.88 -1.35 2.37
N HIS A 63 0.63 -0.84 1.15
CA HIS A 63 1.54 -0.91 0.02
C HIS A 63 1.31 0.26 -0.92
N ALA A 64 2.16 1.27 -0.85
CA ALA A 64 2.16 2.41 -1.76
C ALA A 64 3.59 2.74 -2.21
N HIS A 65 3.72 3.63 -3.19
CA HIS A 65 4.98 4.11 -3.74
C HIS A 65 4.93 5.63 -3.84
N PHE A 66 5.58 6.33 -2.92
CA PHE A 66 5.62 7.80 -2.88
C PHE A 66 6.96 8.39 -2.44
N ALA A 67 7.89 7.58 -1.92
CA ALA A 67 9.20 8.03 -1.46
C ALA A 67 10.38 7.48 -2.29
N GLY A 68 10.12 6.90 -3.46
CA GLY A 68 11.12 6.34 -4.37
C GLY A 68 10.97 6.76 -5.82
N THR A 69 10.18 7.77 -6.09
CA THR A 69 9.65 8.10 -7.41
C THR A 69 10.51 9.07 -8.21
N SER A 70 11.63 9.55 -7.65
CA SER A 70 12.66 10.26 -8.41
C SER A 70 13.12 9.49 -9.65
N ASP A 71 13.09 8.15 -9.59
CA ASP A 71 13.38 7.27 -10.72
C ASP A 71 12.40 7.42 -11.89
N PHE A 72 11.19 7.92 -11.62
CA PHE A 72 10.13 8.14 -12.61
C PHE A 72 9.89 9.62 -12.91
N GLY A 73 10.63 10.52 -12.27
CA GLY A 73 10.53 11.96 -12.46
C GLY A 73 9.29 12.62 -11.84
N PHE A 74 8.58 11.92 -10.93
CA PHE A 74 7.43 12.48 -10.24
C PHE A 74 7.80 12.99 -8.84
N ASP A 75 7.12 14.06 -8.43
CA ASP A 75 7.28 14.62 -7.10
C ASP A 75 6.50 13.78 -6.06
N SER A 76 7.18 13.36 -5.00
CA SER A 76 6.59 12.62 -3.88
C SER A 76 5.42 13.35 -3.22
N VAL A 77 5.42 14.69 -3.20
CA VAL A 77 4.31 15.51 -2.68
C VAL A 77 3.01 15.22 -3.44
N ILE A 78 3.08 14.96 -4.75
CA ILE A 78 1.90 14.62 -5.56
C ILE A 78 1.34 13.27 -5.12
N GLY A 79 2.20 12.27 -4.87
CA GLY A 79 1.78 10.97 -4.35
C GLY A 79 1.08 11.08 -3.00
N LEU A 80 1.64 11.88 -2.08
CA LEU A 80 1.02 12.16 -0.78
C LEU A 80 -0.36 12.83 -0.93
N LYS A 81 -0.50 13.80 -1.85
CA LYS A 81 -1.79 14.44 -2.15
C LYS A 81 -2.82 13.43 -2.67
N GLN A 82 -2.42 12.56 -3.58
CA GLN A 82 -3.31 11.53 -4.14
C GLN A 82 -3.77 10.53 -3.07
N LEU A 83 -2.87 10.07 -2.19
CA LEU A 83 -3.20 9.18 -1.07
C LEU A 83 -4.17 9.86 -0.10
N ALA A 84 -3.87 11.08 0.36
CA ALA A 84 -4.75 11.81 1.26
C ALA A 84 -6.15 12.02 0.65
N SER A 85 -6.23 12.44 -0.62
CA SER A 85 -7.49 12.62 -1.35
C SER A 85 -8.28 11.32 -1.53
N ALA A 86 -7.59 10.16 -1.54
CA ALA A 86 -8.22 8.84 -1.56
C ALA A 86 -8.64 8.35 -0.16
N GLY A 87 -8.56 9.20 0.89
CA GLY A 87 -8.99 8.86 2.24
C GLY A 87 -7.96 8.10 3.09
N VAL A 88 -6.71 8.03 2.63
CA VAL A 88 -5.63 7.37 3.37
C VAL A 88 -5.20 8.25 4.54
N THR A 89 -5.14 7.68 5.74
CA THR A 89 -4.62 8.30 6.96
C THR A 89 -3.19 7.89 7.25
N THR A 90 -2.84 6.67 6.84
CA THR A 90 -1.51 6.08 7.04
C THR A 90 -1.09 5.34 5.77
N ALA A 91 0.11 5.61 5.27
CA ALA A 91 0.64 4.96 4.08
C ALA A 91 2.04 4.36 4.35
N ILE A 92 2.26 3.14 3.85
CA ILE A 92 3.53 2.45 3.94
C ILE A 92 4.17 2.40 2.54
N ASP A 93 5.30 3.08 2.37
CA ASP A 93 6.06 3.01 1.12
C ASP A 93 6.88 1.72 1.06
N LEU A 94 6.66 0.91 0.03
CA LEU A 94 7.38 -0.35 -0.14
C LEU A 94 8.55 -0.21 -1.13
N GLY A 95 9.58 0.50 -0.69
CA GLY A 95 10.84 0.61 -1.44
C GLY A 95 11.36 2.02 -1.64
N GLY A 96 10.89 2.97 -0.82
CA GLY A 96 11.29 4.36 -0.88
C GLY A 96 12.48 4.72 0.02
N SER A 97 13.03 5.92 -0.22
CA SER A 97 14.09 6.51 0.58
C SER A 97 13.52 7.42 1.66
N MET A 98 14.04 7.32 2.89
CA MET A 98 13.66 8.21 3.98
C MET A 98 14.04 9.66 3.71
N ASP A 99 15.17 9.93 3.03
CA ASP A 99 15.59 11.30 2.68
C ASP A 99 14.58 11.97 1.74
N ILE A 100 14.08 11.22 0.74
CA ILE A 100 13.02 11.71 -0.17
C ILE A 100 11.73 11.96 0.60
N LEU A 101 11.40 11.09 1.54
CA LEU A 101 10.19 11.24 2.35
C LEU A 101 10.28 12.46 3.28
N TYR A 102 11.40 12.65 3.98
CA TYR A 102 11.63 13.84 4.81
C TYR A 102 11.55 15.13 4.00
N ASP A 103 12.16 15.16 2.80
CA ASP A 103 12.08 16.30 1.90
C ASP A 103 10.63 16.60 1.45
N ALA A 104 9.91 15.59 1.04
CA ALA A 104 8.51 15.74 0.60
C ALA A 104 7.62 16.33 1.71
N VAL A 105 7.78 15.85 2.95
CA VAL A 105 7.01 16.36 4.09
C VAL A 105 7.38 17.82 4.39
N LYS A 106 8.66 18.18 4.33
CA LYS A 106 9.15 19.56 4.54
C LYS A 106 8.63 20.53 3.46
N ARG A 107 8.56 20.07 2.20
CA ARG A 107 8.06 20.89 1.09
C ARG A 107 6.55 21.08 1.09
N GLY A 108 5.80 20.25 1.78
CA GLY A 108 4.34 20.37 1.83
C GLY A 108 3.70 19.30 2.68
N GLY A 109 3.83 18.04 2.31
CA GLY A 109 3.13 16.96 2.94
C GLY A 109 1.61 17.10 2.79
N THR A 110 0.85 16.31 3.55
CA THR A 110 -0.62 16.31 3.50
C THR A 110 -1.30 16.07 4.85
N GLY A 111 -0.48 15.81 5.87
CA GLY A 111 -0.97 15.52 7.22
C GLY A 111 -1.12 14.02 7.52
N ILE A 112 -0.89 13.11 6.56
CA ILE A 112 -0.98 11.66 6.80
C ILE A 112 0.22 11.14 7.60
N ASN A 113 0.05 9.94 8.17
CA ASN A 113 1.13 9.17 8.76
C ASN A 113 1.86 8.37 7.67
N MET A 114 3.18 8.25 7.77
CA MET A 114 4.00 7.64 6.72
C MET A 114 5.12 6.80 7.29
N ALA A 115 5.32 5.61 6.71
CA ALA A 115 6.52 4.81 6.92
C ALA A 115 7.12 4.39 5.59
N SER A 116 8.38 3.96 5.60
CA SER A 116 9.04 3.41 4.42
C SER A 116 9.84 2.15 4.74
N LEU A 117 9.87 1.23 3.79
CA LEU A 117 10.77 0.09 3.70
C LEU A 117 11.87 0.43 2.70
N MET A 118 13.12 0.29 3.09
CA MET A 118 14.24 0.52 2.17
C MET A 118 14.25 -0.53 1.06
N ARG A 119 14.57 -0.14 -0.17
CA ARG A 119 14.71 -1.08 -1.29
C ARG A 119 16.05 -1.79 -1.24
N ILE A 120 16.04 -3.12 -1.44
CA ILE A 120 17.24 -3.91 -1.66
C ILE A 120 17.43 -4.09 -3.17
N THR A 121 18.52 -3.53 -3.70
CA THR A 121 18.81 -3.49 -5.14
C THR A 121 20.25 -3.95 -5.38
N PRO A 122 20.46 -5.07 -6.12
CA PRO A 122 21.78 -5.53 -6.54
C PRO A 122 22.55 -4.44 -7.29
N GLY A 123 23.82 -4.29 -6.97
CA GLY A 123 24.69 -3.28 -7.59
C GLY A 123 24.45 -1.83 -7.12
N ALA A 124 23.48 -1.60 -6.24
CA ALA A 124 23.19 -0.27 -5.69
C ALA A 124 23.18 -0.27 -4.15
N THR A 125 22.17 -0.90 -3.51
CA THR A 125 22.12 -1.00 -2.04
C THR A 125 22.90 -2.20 -1.50
N VAL A 126 23.01 -3.26 -2.29
CA VAL A 126 23.85 -4.43 -2.02
C VAL A 126 24.77 -4.71 -3.21
N SER A 127 25.91 -5.38 -2.96
CA SER A 127 26.98 -5.54 -3.95
C SER A 127 26.61 -6.47 -5.11
N SER A 128 25.72 -7.43 -4.89
CA SER A 128 25.35 -8.46 -5.87
C SER A 128 23.94 -9.01 -5.62
N GLU A 129 23.48 -9.90 -6.50
CA GLU A 129 22.24 -10.65 -6.38
C GLU A 129 22.27 -11.67 -5.21
N GLU A 130 23.44 -11.93 -4.66
CA GLU A 130 23.65 -12.84 -3.54
C GLU A 130 24.52 -12.20 -2.45
N PRO A 131 24.02 -11.13 -1.77
CA PRO A 131 24.76 -10.42 -0.75
C PRO A 131 25.06 -11.32 0.46
N ASP A 132 26.23 -11.11 1.08
CA ASP A 132 26.59 -11.85 2.27
C ASP A 132 25.91 -11.32 3.54
N ARG A 133 25.95 -12.12 4.63
CA ARG A 133 25.31 -11.76 5.91
C ARG A 133 25.88 -10.51 6.58
N ALA A 134 27.17 -10.25 6.42
CA ALA A 134 27.83 -9.09 7.05
C ALA A 134 27.41 -7.80 6.34
N GLU A 135 27.40 -7.81 5.01
CA GLU A 135 26.89 -6.73 4.17
C GLU A 135 25.43 -6.41 4.50
N LEU A 136 24.55 -7.42 4.49
CA LEU A 136 23.13 -7.25 4.79
C LEU A 136 22.91 -6.68 6.20
N LYS A 137 23.64 -7.15 7.19
CA LYS A 137 23.56 -6.59 8.55
C LYS A 137 23.90 -5.12 8.57
N GLN A 138 24.96 -4.71 7.86
CA GLN A 138 25.36 -3.30 7.79
C GLN A 138 24.31 -2.47 7.06
N VAL A 139 23.93 -2.86 5.83
CA VAL A 139 22.96 -2.14 5.00
C VAL A 139 21.62 -1.97 5.72
N LEU A 140 21.10 -3.02 6.35
CA LEU A 140 19.84 -2.96 7.09
C LEU A 140 19.97 -2.10 8.36
N THR A 141 21.10 -2.19 9.09
CA THR A 141 21.32 -1.36 10.28
C THR A 141 21.35 0.13 9.90
N ASP A 142 22.03 0.48 8.82
CA ASP A 142 22.11 1.85 8.33
C ASP A 142 20.73 2.35 7.86
N GLY A 143 20.01 1.54 7.07
CA GLY A 143 18.67 1.89 6.61
C GLY A 143 17.65 2.06 7.74
N LEU A 144 17.69 1.20 8.74
CA LEU A 144 16.85 1.35 9.95
C LEU A 144 17.27 2.63 10.74
N GLY A 145 18.55 2.97 10.72
CA GLY A 145 19.07 4.19 11.33
C GLY A 145 18.60 5.47 10.65
N THR A 146 18.31 5.44 9.34
CA THR A 146 17.72 6.59 8.63
C THR A 146 16.23 6.79 8.91
N GLY A 147 15.57 5.80 9.54
CA GLY A 147 14.15 5.87 9.86
C GLY A 147 13.26 4.85 9.14
N SER A 148 13.79 4.05 8.21
CA SER A 148 13.06 2.92 7.61
C SER A 148 12.60 1.94 8.68
N ILE A 149 11.45 1.30 8.45
CA ILE A 149 10.92 0.27 9.37
C ILE A 149 11.29 -1.15 8.96
N GLY A 150 11.99 -1.30 7.83
CA GLY A 150 12.40 -2.60 7.29
C GLY A 150 12.92 -2.52 5.87
N ALA A 151 12.82 -3.64 5.13
CA ALA A 151 13.29 -3.75 3.76
C ALA A 151 12.27 -4.36 2.80
N LYS A 152 12.40 -3.97 1.53
CA LYS A 152 11.60 -4.47 0.40
C LYS A 152 12.52 -5.05 -0.68
N MET A 153 12.21 -6.24 -1.14
CA MET A 153 12.81 -6.86 -2.33
C MET A 153 11.84 -6.75 -3.52
N TRP A 154 12.37 -6.39 -4.69
CA TRP A 154 11.59 -6.18 -5.93
C TRP A 154 11.93 -7.24 -6.97
N GLY A 155 11.53 -8.48 -6.71
CA GLY A 155 11.87 -9.64 -7.56
C GLY A 155 11.44 -9.54 -9.02
N GLY A 156 10.41 -8.76 -9.34
CA GLY A 156 10.00 -8.50 -10.71
C GLY A 156 10.89 -7.51 -11.48
N TYR A 157 11.78 -6.79 -10.79
CA TYR A 157 12.61 -5.71 -11.38
C TYR A 157 14.09 -5.83 -11.05
N ASP A 158 14.43 -6.15 -9.80
CA ASP A 158 15.79 -6.29 -9.29
C ASP A 158 15.92 -7.61 -8.52
N PRO A 159 15.80 -8.76 -9.21
CA PRO A 159 15.78 -10.06 -8.56
C PRO A 159 17.10 -10.37 -7.87
N LEU A 160 16.99 -10.94 -6.67
CA LEU A 160 18.08 -11.61 -5.99
C LEU A 160 18.03 -13.12 -6.35
N THR A 161 19.12 -13.85 -6.06
CA THR A 161 19.04 -15.31 -6.08
C THR A 161 18.08 -15.82 -4.99
N PRO A 162 17.57 -17.05 -5.05
CA PRO A 162 16.78 -17.64 -3.97
C PRO A 162 17.51 -17.56 -2.61
N GLU A 163 18.80 -17.85 -2.58
CA GLU A 163 19.65 -17.76 -1.39
C GLU A 163 19.83 -16.32 -0.91
N GLY A 164 20.05 -15.38 -1.82
CA GLY A 164 20.11 -13.94 -1.50
C GLY A 164 18.82 -13.44 -0.88
N THR A 165 17.67 -13.82 -1.46
CA THR A 165 16.33 -13.52 -0.95
C THR A 165 16.13 -14.09 0.45
N ALA A 166 16.47 -15.34 0.68
CA ALA A 166 16.39 -15.99 1.99
C ALA A 166 17.25 -15.28 3.04
N ARG A 167 18.48 -14.87 2.68
CA ARG A 167 19.37 -14.12 3.59
C ARG A 167 18.83 -12.74 3.97
N VAL A 168 18.18 -12.02 3.03
CA VAL A 168 17.53 -10.73 3.36
C VAL A 168 16.40 -10.96 4.36
N ILE A 169 15.54 -11.97 4.15
CA ILE A 169 14.46 -12.32 5.07
C ILE A 169 15.04 -12.65 6.46
N GLU A 170 16.04 -13.52 6.52
CA GLU A 170 16.71 -13.91 7.76
C GLU A 170 17.29 -12.70 8.50
N ALA A 171 17.98 -11.81 7.80
CA ALA A 171 18.61 -10.63 8.37
C ALA A 171 17.59 -9.62 8.91
N CYS A 172 16.49 -9.37 8.17
CA CYS A 172 15.40 -8.52 8.65
C CYS A 172 14.72 -9.12 9.88
N ASN A 173 14.42 -10.43 9.85
CA ASN A 173 13.79 -11.12 10.98
C ASN A 173 14.69 -11.09 12.24
N ALA A 174 16.01 -11.27 12.09
CA ALA A 174 16.97 -11.18 13.19
C ALA A 174 17.04 -9.77 13.80
N LEU A 175 16.76 -8.72 13.01
CA LEU A 175 16.71 -7.35 13.48
C LEU A 175 15.33 -6.94 14.00
N GLY A 176 14.31 -7.79 13.89
CA GLY A 176 12.92 -7.46 14.22
C GLY A 176 12.35 -6.38 13.30
N ALA A 177 12.85 -6.29 12.07
CA ALA A 177 12.42 -5.35 11.04
C ALA A 177 11.36 -5.96 10.14
N HIS A 178 10.47 -5.13 9.58
CA HIS A 178 9.51 -5.59 8.58
C HIS A 178 10.23 -5.98 7.29
N VAL A 179 9.80 -7.05 6.63
CA VAL A 179 10.35 -7.45 5.33
C VAL A 179 9.23 -7.77 4.36
N ALA A 180 9.26 -7.13 3.19
CA ALA A 180 8.28 -7.34 2.14
C ALA A 180 8.94 -7.81 0.84
N PHE A 181 8.23 -8.66 0.10
CA PHE A 181 8.73 -9.27 -1.12
C PHE A 181 7.71 -9.16 -2.26
N HIS A 182 8.08 -8.46 -3.30
CA HIS A 182 7.51 -8.63 -4.63
C HIS A 182 8.14 -9.88 -5.22
N VAL A 183 7.37 -10.93 -5.35
CA VAL A 183 7.82 -12.28 -5.66
C VAL A 183 8.54 -12.37 -7.02
N GLY A 184 9.57 -13.17 -7.06
CA GLY A 184 10.43 -13.44 -8.20
C GLY A 184 11.91 -13.41 -7.82
N THR A 185 12.68 -14.34 -8.33
CA THR A 185 14.14 -14.45 -8.14
C THR A 185 14.83 -14.49 -9.49
N THR A 186 16.16 -14.64 -9.49
CA THR A 186 16.92 -14.89 -10.74
C THR A 186 16.54 -16.20 -11.42
N GLU A 187 15.86 -17.11 -10.73
CA GLU A 187 15.45 -18.43 -11.25
C GLU A 187 13.97 -18.45 -11.68
N THR A 188 13.13 -17.62 -11.06
CA THR A 188 11.69 -17.56 -11.32
C THR A 188 11.24 -16.14 -11.70
N GLY A 189 10.06 -16.03 -12.30
CA GLY A 189 9.46 -14.72 -12.62
C GLY A 189 8.54 -14.20 -11.53
N SER A 190 8.05 -12.97 -11.71
CA SER A 190 6.98 -12.38 -10.90
C SER A 190 5.62 -12.93 -11.33
N ARG A 191 5.42 -14.24 -11.15
CA ARG A 191 4.24 -15.03 -11.53
C ARG A 191 4.03 -16.14 -10.50
N LEU A 192 3.09 -17.05 -10.77
CA LEU A 192 2.81 -18.20 -9.89
C LEU A 192 4.03 -19.07 -9.59
N ASP A 193 4.94 -19.25 -10.55
CA ASP A 193 6.19 -20.01 -10.34
C ASP A 193 7.06 -19.41 -9.23
N GLY A 194 7.20 -18.07 -9.20
CA GLY A 194 7.89 -17.40 -8.11
C GLY A 194 7.16 -17.54 -6.76
N LEU A 195 5.83 -17.55 -6.75
CA LEU A 195 5.08 -17.78 -5.51
C LEU A 195 5.26 -19.22 -4.99
N ARG A 196 5.39 -20.21 -5.89
CA ARG A 196 5.71 -21.62 -5.55
C ARG A 196 7.06 -21.78 -4.86
N GLU A 197 8.00 -20.89 -5.14
CA GLU A 197 9.36 -20.90 -4.55
C GLU A 197 9.38 -20.34 -3.12
N VAL A 198 8.41 -19.49 -2.73
CA VAL A 198 8.38 -18.81 -1.43
C VAL A 198 8.48 -19.77 -0.24
N PRO A 199 7.80 -20.92 -0.16
CA PRO A 199 7.93 -21.85 0.96
C PRO A 199 9.36 -22.31 1.22
N GLU A 200 10.14 -22.58 0.17
CA GLU A 200 11.53 -23.00 0.24
C GLU A 200 12.43 -21.84 0.71
N ILE A 201 12.31 -20.69 0.07
CA ILE A 201 13.04 -19.46 0.44
C ILE A 201 12.79 -19.08 1.91
N LEU A 202 11.54 -19.16 2.36
CA LEU A 202 11.14 -18.80 3.71
C LEU A 202 11.65 -19.79 4.76
N GLY A 203 11.82 -21.06 4.39
CA GLY A 203 12.19 -22.10 5.32
C GLY A 203 11.21 -22.28 6.47
N ALA A 204 11.65 -22.91 7.56
CA ALA A 204 10.76 -23.25 8.68
C ALA A 204 10.42 -22.05 9.59
N ASN A 205 11.30 -21.07 9.70
CA ASN A 205 11.22 -20.00 10.72
C ASN A 205 11.10 -18.58 10.14
N GLY A 206 11.23 -18.42 8.83
CA GLY A 206 11.13 -17.13 8.17
C GLY A 206 9.76 -16.51 8.31
N ARG A 207 9.72 -15.18 8.33
CA ARG A 207 8.52 -14.35 8.37
C ARG A 207 8.58 -13.33 7.26
N LEU A 208 7.47 -13.10 6.56
CA LEU A 208 7.47 -12.36 5.33
C LEU A 208 6.13 -11.65 5.07
N HIS A 209 6.18 -10.46 4.54
CA HIS A 209 5.07 -9.81 3.87
C HIS A 209 5.15 -10.10 2.37
N ILE A 210 4.24 -10.90 1.84
CA ILE A 210 4.15 -11.21 0.41
C ILE A 210 3.24 -10.19 -0.25
N ALA A 211 3.84 -9.35 -1.10
CA ALA A 211 3.16 -8.23 -1.72
C ALA A 211 2.19 -8.65 -2.83
N HIS A 212 1.07 -7.95 -2.97
CA HIS A 212 0.10 -7.95 -4.09
C HIS A 212 -0.13 -9.32 -4.76
N ILE A 213 -0.67 -10.30 -4.02
CA ILE A 213 -0.83 -11.70 -4.47
C ILE A 213 -1.49 -11.81 -5.85
N ASN A 214 -2.46 -10.95 -6.18
CA ASN A 214 -3.14 -10.96 -7.47
C ASN A 214 -2.22 -10.66 -8.66
N ALA A 215 -1.08 -10.01 -8.43
CA ALA A 215 -0.10 -9.77 -9.49
C ALA A 215 0.54 -11.07 -10.03
N TYR A 216 0.46 -12.15 -9.27
CA TYR A 216 0.98 -13.48 -9.64
C TYR A 216 -0.10 -14.40 -10.23
N CYS A 217 -1.37 -13.94 -10.27
CA CYS A 217 -2.54 -14.71 -10.71
C CYS A 217 -3.19 -14.07 -11.95
N ARG A 218 -2.42 -13.89 -13.03
CA ARG A 218 -2.87 -13.25 -14.28
C ARG A 218 -3.25 -14.22 -15.39
N GLY A 219 -3.24 -15.53 -15.11
CA GLY A 219 -3.49 -16.54 -16.12
C GLY A 219 -2.28 -16.79 -17.04
N SER A 220 -1.05 -16.62 -16.53
CA SER A 220 0.17 -16.72 -17.33
C SER A 220 0.81 -18.11 -17.30
N ILE A 221 0.49 -18.95 -16.33
CA ILE A 221 1.01 -20.30 -16.14
C ILE A 221 -0.12 -21.32 -16.20
N LEU A 222 -1.21 -21.05 -15.49
CA LEU A 222 -2.46 -21.81 -15.49
C LEU A 222 -3.62 -20.85 -15.85
N GLU A 223 -4.84 -21.35 -15.93
CA GLU A 223 -6.00 -20.48 -15.99
C GLU A 223 -6.07 -19.62 -14.71
N ALA A 224 -6.49 -18.36 -14.83
CA ALA A 224 -6.40 -17.39 -13.73
C ALA A 224 -7.08 -17.86 -12.43
N HIS A 225 -8.19 -18.59 -12.52
CA HIS A 225 -8.89 -19.14 -11.36
C HIS A 225 -8.13 -20.31 -10.70
N GLU A 226 -7.36 -21.06 -11.47
CA GLU A 226 -6.48 -22.14 -10.96
C GLU A 226 -5.26 -21.53 -10.27
N GLU A 227 -4.68 -20.45 -10.84
CA GLU A 227 -3.60 -19.69 -10.19
C GLU A 227 -4.05 -19.11 -8.85
N VAL A 228 -5.29 -18.59 -8.76
CA VAL A 228 -5.88 -18.10 -7.50
C VAL A 228 -6.01 -19.24 -6.48
N ALA A 229 -6.54 -20.38 -6.89
CA ALA A 229 -6.72 -21.52 -5.99
C ALA A 229 -5.38 -22.01 -5.43
N GLU A 230 -4.36 -22.11 -6.27
CA GLU A 230 -3.03 -22.53 -5.85
C GLU A 230 -2.33 -21.48 -4.97
N ALA A 231 -2.45 -20.19 -5.32
CA ALA A 231 -1.91 -19.10 -4.50
C ALA A 231 -2.50 -19.11 -3.08
N LEU A 232 -3.81 -19.29 -2.94
CA LEU A 232 -4.47 -19.42 -1.64
C LEU A 232 -3.95 -20.60 -0.84
N GLN A 233 -3.76 -21.78 -1.47
CA GLN A 233 -3.20 -22.96 -0.83
C GLN A 233 -1.76 -22.70 -0.33
N ILE A 234 -0.94 -22.02 -1.11
CA ILE A 234 0.43 -21.66 -0.72
C ILE A 234 0.40 -20.74 0.50
N ILE A 235 -0.38 -19.64 0.46
CA ILE A 235 -0.46 -18.67 1.56
C ILE A 235 -0.99 -19.34 2.82
N GLU A 236 -2.07 -20.13 2.73
CA GLU A 236 -2.64 -20.87 3.85
C GLU A 236 -1.63 -21.85 4.47
N SER A 237 -0.84 -22.54 3.64
CA SER A 237 0.21 -23.48 4.11
C SER A 237 1.35 -22.78 4.89
N LEU A 238 1.63 -21.51 4.57
CA LEU A 238 2.61 -20.69 5.29
C LEU A 238 2.07 -20.16 6.62
N GLY A 239 0.74 -20.07 6.74
CA GLY A 239 0.04 -19.71 7.96
C GLY A 239 0.45 -18.33 8.49
N GLN A 240 0.45 -18.19 9.80
CA GLN A 240 0.70 -16.92 10.49
C GLN A 240 2.14 -16.36 10.37
N ARG A 241 3.02 -17.06 9.66
CA ARG A 241 4.38 -16.59 9.37
C ARG A 241 4.43 -15.54 8.25
N VAL A 242 3.37 -15.44 7.49
CA VAL A 242 3.24 -14.47 6.41
C VAL A 242 2.06 -13.54 6.64
N VAL A 243 2.21 -12.32 6.12
CA VAL A 243 1.12 -11.39 5.88
C VAL A 243 1.08 -11.06 4.41
N SER A 244 -0.08 -10.68 3.90
CA SER A 244 -0.23 -10.46 2.47
C SER A 244 -1.34 -9.45 2.15
N GLU A 245 -1.26 -8.87 0.97
CA GLU A 245 -2.30 -7.97 0.47
C GLU A 245 -2.59 -8.22 -1.01
N VAL A 246 -3.70 -7.65 -1.46
CA VAL A 246 -4.15 -7.60 -2.84
C VAL A 246 -4.29 -6.15 -3.26
N HIS A 247 -3.80 -5.77 -4.42
CA HIS A 247 -4.15 -4.47 -4.98
C HIS A 247 -5.36 -4.59 -5.93
N MET A 248 -6.24 -3.60 -5.85
CA MET A 248 -7.53 -3.63 -6.54
C MET A 248 -7.50 -2.94 -7.91
N ALA A 249 -6.36 -2.35 -8.29
CA ALA A 249 -6.24 -1.62 -9.53
C ALA A 249 -6.00 -2.53 -10.75
N ILE A 250 -6.73 -2.30 -11.83
CA ILE A 250 -6.55 -3.01 -13.10
C ILE A 250 -5.21 -2.65 -13.76
N PRO A 251 -4.79 -1.36 -13.82
CA PRO A 251 -3.52 -0.99 -14.41
C PRO A 251 -2.33 -1.47 -13.58
N ASN A 252 -1.29 -1.97 -14.25
CA ASN A 252 0.04 -2.16 -13.66
C ASN A 252 0.83 -0.85 -13.73
N PHE A 253 2.12 -0.92 -13.39
CA PHE A 253 3.06 0.16 -13.62
C PHE A 253 4.39 -0.38 -14.14
N THR A 254 5.00 0.34 -15.11
CA THR A 254 6.28 -0.02 -15.71
C THR A 254 6.92 1.19 -16.40
N ARG A 255 8.11 1.00 -17.01
CA ARG A 255 8.75 1.98 -17.88
C ARG A 255 8.64 1.55 -19.33
N GLY A 256 8.27 2.47 -20.20
CA GLY A 256 8.24 2.27 -21.67
C GLY A 256 9.59 2.43 -22.34
N GLU A 257 10.70 2.20 -21.62
CA GLU A 257 12.06 2.42 -22.11
C GLU A 257 12.39 1.53 -23.30
N CYS A 258 12.82 2.19 -24.39
CA CYS A 258 13.27 1.54 -25.61
C CYS A 258 14.75 1.83 -25.87
N ALA A 259 15.48 0.83 -26.30
CA ALA A 259 16.87 0.96 -26.74
C ALA A 259 16.94 1.73 -28.10
N PRO A 260 18.11 2.21 -28.51
CA PRO A 260 18.28 2.95 -29.78
C PRO A 260 17.86 2.17 -31.03
N ASP A 261 17.88 0.83 -31.00
CA ASP A 261 17.40 -0.05 -32.06
C ASP A 261 15.86 -0.24 -32.06
N GLY A 262 15.17 0.34 -31.08
CA GLY A 262 13.73 0.25 -30.91
C GLY A 262 13.25 -0.95 -30.10
N SER A 263 14.14 -1.80 -29.60
CA SER A 263 13.77 -2.93 -28.72
C SER A 263 13.34 -2.42 -27.33
N ILE A 264 12.41 -3.13 -26.68
CA ILE A 264 11.97 -2.83 -25.31
C ILE A 264 13.04 -3.32 -24.32
N VAL A 265 13.50 -2.42 -23.44
CA VAL A 265 14.57 -2.72 -22.47
C VAL A 265 14.07 -3.65 -21.35
N ASN A 266 12.87 -3.39 -20.83
CA ASN A 266 12.33 -4.10 -19.67
C ASN A 266 11.37 -5.23 -20.08
N ASP A 267 11.44 -6.35 -19.36
CA ASP A 267 10.57 -7.50 -19.62
C ASP A 267 9.09 -7.22 -19.32
N VAL A 268 8.79 -6.41 -18.31
CA VAL A 268 7.40 -6.13 -17.92
C VAL A 268 6.59 -5.52 -19.08
N PRO A 269 6.99 -4.38 -19.68
CA PRO A 269 6.23 -3.83 -20.82
C PRO A 269 6.29 -4.72 -22.04
N ARG A 270 7.40 -5.43 -22.27
CA ARG A 270 7.52 -6.42 -23.36
C ARG A 270 6.45 -7.52 -23.22
N ASN A 271 6.31 -8.09 -22.04
CA ASN A 271 5.33 -9.14 -21.76
C ASN A 271 3.88 -8.58 -21.85
N CYS A 272 3.65 -7.34 -21.42
CA CYS A 272 2.34 -6.70 -21.57
C CYS A 272 1.95 -6.52 -23.05
N LEU A 273 2.88 -6.15 -23.92
CA LEU A 273 2.63 -6.07 -25.35
C LEU A 273 2.31 -7.44 -25.95
N LEU A 274 3.13 -8.45 -25.68
CA LEU A 274 2.93 -9.83 -26.15
C LEU A 274 1.60 -10.42 -25.68
N LEU A 275 1.11 -10.08 -24.51
CA LEU A 275 -0.17 -10.56 -23.98
C LEU A 275 -1.38 -10.17 -24.87
N ARG A 276 -1.23 -9.17 -25.73
CA ARG A 276 -2.27 -8.67 -26.67
C ARG A 276 -1.78 -8.64 -28.10
N ASP A 277 -0.82 -9.47 -28.44
CA ASP A 277 -0.29 -9.65 -29.81
C ASP A 277 0.29 -8.37 -30.45
N TYR A 278 0.77 -7.41 -29.60
CA TYR A 278 1.55 -6.28 -30.09
C TYR A 278 3.01 -6.68 -30.25
N GLU A 279 3.67 -6.11 -31.27
CA GLU A 279 5.11 -6.28 -31.45
C GLU A 279 5.87 -5.74 -30.22
N PRO A 280 6.87 -6.49 -29.68
CA PRO A 280 7.61 -6.08 -28.49
C PRO A 280 8.73 -5.07 -28.82
N ASN A 281 8.37 -3.98 -29.46
CA ASN A 281 9.26 -2.89 -29.88
C ASN A 281 8.54 -1.52 -29.79
N ILE A 282 9.26 -0.45 -30.12
CA ILE A 282 8.75 0.94 -30.04
C ILE A 282 7.50 1.17 -30.90
N ASP A 283 7.39 0.52 -32.06
CA ASP A 283 6.23 0.69 -32.96
C ASP A 283 5.00 -0.04 -32.41
N GLY A 284 5.18 -1.23 -31.84
CA GLY A 284 4.13 -1.93 -31.11
C GLY A 284 3.69 -1.18 -29.87
N MET A 285 4.63 -0.55 -29.13
CA MET A 285 4.33 0.31 -27.99
C MET A 285 3.45 1.50 -28.42
N ARG A 286 3.84 2.21 -29.49
CA ARG A 286 3.06 3.32 -30.05
C ARG A 286 1.68 2.87 -30.50
N THR A 287 1.57 1.68 -31.08
CA THR A 287 0.29 1.13 -31.51
C THR A 287 -0.59 0.81 -30.31
N ALA A 288 -0.05 0.15 -29.29
CA ALA A 288 -0.76 -0.14 -28.04
C ALA A 288 -1.27 1.13 -27.34
N ILE A 289 -0.48 2.22 -27.33
CA ILE A 289 -0.90 3.52 -26.78
C ILE A 289 -2.04 4.10 -27.62
N ARG A 290 -1.91 4.09 -28.95
CA ARG A 290 -2.92 4.63 -29.88
C ARG A 290 -4.25 3.90 -29.74
N ASP A 291 -4.22 2.60 -29.58
CA ASP A 291 -5.39 1.72 -29.45
C ASP A 291 -6.03 1.78 -28.06
N GLY A 292 -5.40 2.48 -27.08
CA GLY A 292 -5.91 2.61 -25.71
C GLY A 292 -5.54 1.46 -24.77
N TYR A 293 -4.75 0.50 -25.23
CA TYR A 293 -4.26 -0.58 -24.37
C TYR A 293 -3.06 -0.15 -23.50
N GLY A 294 -2.12 0.59 -24.06
CA GLY A 294 -1.04 1.24 -23.31
C GLY A 294 -1.45 2.65 -22.87
N SER A 295 -1.10 3.01 -21.64
CA SER A 295 -1.28 4.37 -21.12
C SER A 295 0.05 4.94 -20.63
N VAL A 296 0.24 6.25 -20.78
CA VAL A 296 1.38 6.99 -20.24
C VAL A 296 0.91 7.77 -19.02
N VAL A 297 1.73 7.82 -17.97
CA VAL A 297 1.45 8.65 -16.80
C VAL A 297 1.81 10.09 -17.09
N MET A 298 0.88 10.98 -16.96
CA MET A 298 1.04 12.42 -17.24
C MET A 298 0.64 13.24 -16.01
N LEU A 299 1.39 14.29 -15.74
CA LEU A 299 1.05 15.29 -14.72
C LEU A 299 0.14 16.35 -15.31
N GLY A 300 -0.99 16.64 -14.67
CA GLY A 300 -1.89 17.76 -14.97
C GLY A 300 -2.63 18.19 -13.71
N ASP A 301 -2.79 19.48 -13.48
CA ASP A 301 -3.53 20.08 -12.37
C ASP A 301 -3.20 19.46 -10.98
N ASP A 302 -1.91 19.31 -10.66
CA ASP A 302 -1.41 18.72 -9.42
C ASP A 302 -1.80 17.25 -9.19
N ARG A 303 -2.21 16.51 -10.22
CA ARG A 303 -2.53 15.08 -10.18
C ARG A 303 -1.84 14.34 -11.32
N LEU A 304 -1.64 13.05 -11.12
CA LEU A 304 -1.16 12.15 -12.16
C LEU A 304 -2.36 11.41 -12.79
N TYR A 305 -2.34 11.31 -14.10
CA TYR A 305 -3.38 10.68 -14.90
C TYR A 305 -2.77 9.62 -15.82
N LEU A 306 -3.56 8.60 -16.14
CA LEU A 306 -3.26 7.67 -17.21
C LEU A 306 -3.87 8.20 -18.51
N VAL A 307 -3.04 8.46 -19.52
CA VAL A 307 -3.48 8.96 -20.83
C VAL A 307 -3.06 8.00 -21.95
N SER A 308 -3.96 7.76 -22.89
CA SER A 308 -3.75 6.93 -24.07
C SER A 308 -4.15 7.68 -25.34
N GLY A 309 -4.23 6.99 -26.47
CA GLY A 309 -4.58 7.60 -27.75
C GLY A 309 -3.59 8.68 -28.17
N THR A 310 -4.07 9.74 -28.81
CA THR A 310 -3.22 10.81 -29.34
C THR A 310 -2.46 11.57 -28.25
N ALA A 311 -3.09 11.82 -27.10
CA ALA A 311 -2.46 12.52 -25.97
C ALA A 311 -1.35 11.66 -25.34
N GLY A 312 -1.60 10.37 -25.10
CA GLY A 312 -0.61 9.44 -24.59
C GLY A 312 0.57 9.28 -25.54
N LEU A 313 0.32 9.20 -26.85
CA LEU A 313 1.37 9.10 -27.85
C LEU A 313 2.27 10.34 -27.87
N ALA A 314 1.67 11.54 -27.81
CA ALA A 314 2.42 12.79 -27.76
C ALA A 314 3.33 12.87 -26.52
N GLU A 315 2.84 12.41 -25.36
CA GLU A 315 3.62 12.38 -24.12
C GLU A 315 4.75 11.33 -24.18
N PHE A 316 4.48 10.13 -24.72
CA PHE A 316 5.48 9.10 -24.95
C PHE A 316 6.63 9.60 -25.83
N ASP A 317 6.32 10.27 -26.94
CA ASP A 317 7.32 10.84 -27.83
C ASP A 317 8.08 12.02 -27.21
N ARG A 318 7.39 12.86 -26.41
CA ARG A 318 8.03 13.96 -25.65
C ARG A 318 9.08 13.44 -24.68
N LEU A 319 8.80 12.32 -24.00
CA LEU A 319 9.69 11.68 -23.04
C LEU A 319 10.72 10.73 -23.69
N LYS A 320 10.76 10.69 -25.03
CA LYS A 320 11.72 9.88 -25.81
C LYS A 320 11.74 8.42 -25.37
N SER A 321 10.59 7.82 -25.25
CA SER A 321 10.34 6.47 -24.73
C SER A 321 10.72 6.21 -23.24
N MET A 322 11.25 7.19 -22.51
CA MET A 322 11.49 7.06 -21.07
C MET A 322 10.21 7.26 -20.24
N ALA A 323 9.05 7.07 -20.85
CA ALA A 323 7.76 7.33 -20.23
C ALA A 323 7.42 6.30 -19.15
N PRO A 324 6.93 6.74 -17.99
CA PRO A 324 6.23 5.86 -17.06
C PRO A 324 4.91 5.42 -17.68
N MET A 325 4.70 4.11 -17.73
CA MET A 325 3.60 3.48 -18.46
C MET A 325 2.77 2.54 -17.61
N SER A 326 1.59 2.26 -18.13
CA SER A 326 0.65 1.33 -17.50
C SER A 326 -0.13 0.55 -18.56
N PHE A 327 -0.45 -0.71 -18.21
CA PHE A 327 -1.26 -1.61 -19.02
C PHE A 327 -2.35 -2.24 -18.14
N PRO A 328 -3.57 -2.48 -18.63
CA PRO A 328 -4.67 -3.08 -17.87
C PRO A 328 -4.53 -4.61 -17.82
N VAL A 329 -3.51 -5.09 -17.10
CA VAL A 329 -3.15 -6.52 -17.07
C VAL A 329 -3.57 -7.25 -15.78
N ASN A 330 -3.99 -6.53 -14.74
CA ASN A 330 -4.49 -7.15 -13.52
C ASN A 330 -5.97 -7.47 -13.66
N LEU A 331 -6.35 -8.68 -13.29
CA LEU A 331 -7.72 -9.17 -13.45
C LEU A 331 -8.56 -8.82 -12.23
N PRO A 332 -9.67 -8.06 -12.35
CA PRO A 332 -10.56 -7.79 -11.22
C PRO A 332 -11.10 -9.07 -10.57
N SER A 333 -11.35 -10.12 -11.37
CA SER A 333 -11.84 -11.40 -10.87
C SER A 333 -10.88 -12.07 -9.89
N THR A 334 -9.57 -12.03 -10.18
CA THR A 334 -8.55 -12.61 -9.26
C THR A 334 -8.38 -11.76 -8.02
N ALA A 335 -8.37 -10.43 -8.15
CA ALA A 335 -8.29 -9.52 -7.02
C ALA A 335 -9.49 -9.70 -6.07
N PHE A 336 -10.71 -9.78 -6.59
CA PHE A 336 -11.92 -9.98 -5.80
C PHE A 336 -11.94 -11.36 -5.13
N ALA A 337 -11.60 -12.43 -5.87
CA ALA A 337 -11.57 -13.80 -5.32
C ALA A 337 -10.56 -13.91 -4.16
N LEU A 338 -9.34 -13.37 -4.34
CA LEU A 338 -8.31 -13.36 -3.30
C LEU A 338 -8.72 -12.52 -2.09
N SER A 339 -9.31 -11.33 -2.31
CA SER A 339 -9.72 -10.45 -1.22
C SER A 339 -10.85 -11.04 -0.36
N ALA A 340 -11.74 -11.83 -0.96
CA ALA A 340 -12.87 -12.43 -0.27
C ALA A 340 -12.57 -13.83 0.31
N ALA A 341 -11.45 -14.44 -0.03
CA ALA A 341 -11.11 -15.80 0.37
C ALA A 341 -10.90 -15.93 1.88
N LYS A 342 -11.53 -16.96 2.47
CA LYS A 342 -11.47 -17.29 3.89
C LYS A 342 -11.08 -18.75 4.09
N ASP A 343 -10.39 -19.00 5.19
CA ASP A 343 -10.10 -20.35 5.66
C ASP A 343 -11.33 -21.05 6.26
N SER A 344 -11.15 -22.28 6.74
CA SER A 344 -12.21 -23.08 7.38
C SER A 344 -12.77 -22.47 8.66
N ASP A 345 -12.04 -21.56 9.32
CA ASP A 345 -12.46 -20.84 10.52
C ASP A 345 -13.17 -19.52 10.20
N GLY A 346 -13.31 -19.18 8.91
CA GLY A 346 -13.90 -17.94 8.43
C GLY A 346 -12.97 -16.73 8.51
N LYS A 347 -11.67 -16.91 8.71
CA LYS A 347 -10.66 -15.85 8.70
C LYS A 347 -10.16 -15.62 7.29
N PHE A 348 -9.86 -14.38 6.96
CA PHE A 348 -9.27 -14.08 5.67
C PHE A 348 -7.89 -14.73 5.49
N ILE A 349 -7.67 -15.37 4.34
CA ILE A 349 -6.37 -15.93 3.95
C ILE A 349 -5.42 -14.81 3.53
N ILE A 350 -5.92 -13.78 2.84
CA ILE A 350 -5.18 -12.57 2.49
C ILE A 350 -5.60 -11.46 3.47
N ASP A 351 -4.66 -10.79 4.11
CA ASP A 351 -4.93 -9.88 5.23
C ASP A 351 -5.58 -8.57 4.78
N ALA A 352 -5.05 -7.90 3.77
CA ALA A 352 -5.40 -6.53 3.46
C ALA A 352 -5.72 -6.28 1.98
N VAL A 353 -6.31 -5.11 1.72
CA VAL A 353 -6.36 -4.46 0.41
C VAL A 353 -5.40 -3.29 0.43
N ALA A 354 -4.55 -3.16 -0.59
CA ALA A 354 -3.59 -2.09 -0.76
C ALA A 354 -3.69 -1.47 -2.15
N SER A 355 -3.07 -0.32 -2.40
CA SER A 355 -3.17 0.33 -3.71
C SER A 355 -2.06 -0.10 -4.68
N ASP A 356 -0.88 -0.39 -4.14
CA ASP A 356 0.36 -0.44 -4.92
C ASP A 356 0.50 0.86 -5.75
N GLY A 357 -0.04 1.95 -5.22
CA GLY A 357 -0.29 3.25 -5.83
C GLY A 357 0.61 4.36 -5.27
N GLY A 358 0.03 5.38 -4.68
CA GLY A 358 0.73 6.59 -4.24
C GLY A 358 0.87 7.58 -5.40
N VAL A 359 2.06 7.73 -5.97
CA VAL A 359 2.25 8.52 -7.19
C VAL A 359 1.61 7.88 -8.41
N LEU A 360 1.39 6.57 -8.38
CA LEU A 360 0.69 5.90 -9.46
C LEU A 360 -0.81 6.17 -9.33
N PRO A 361 -1.51 6.60 -10.40
CA PRO A 361 -2.93 6.98 -10.33
C PRO A 361 -3.84 5.74 -10.28
N ARG A 362 -3.72 4.96 -9.20
CA ARG A 362 -4.46 3.73 -8.92
C ARG A 362 -4.85 3.56 -7.44
N ASN A 363 -5.00 4.69 -6.74
CA ASN A 363 -5.41 4.72 -5.32
C ASN A 363 -6.93 4.49 -5.19
N VAL A 364 -7.40 3.28 -5.51
CA VAL A 364 -8.82 2.91 -5.65
C VAL A 364 -9.31 1.96 -4.56
N ASN A 365 -8.58 1.83 -3.45
CA ASN A 365 -8.86 0.83 -2.42
C ASN A 365 -10.27 0.93 -1.85
N ILE A 366 -10.66 2.13 -1.40
CA ILE A 366 -11.97 2.35 -0.79
C ILE A 366 -13.07 2.08 -1.82
N GLU A 367 -13.00 2.70 -2.99
CA GLU A 367 -13.99 2.55 -4.07
C GLU A 367 -14.23 1.07 -4.41
N GLN A 368 -13.14 0.32 -4.65
CA GLN A 368 -13.25 -1.09 -5.05
C GLN A 368 -13.70 -1.99 -3.88
N THR A 369 -13.27 -1.71 -2.66
CA THR A 369 -13.72 -2.46 -1.48
C THR A 369 -15.21 -2.21 -1.21
N ILE A 370 -15.69 -0.97 -1.36
CA ILE A 370 -17.13 -0.65 -1.28
C ILE A 370 -17.91 -1.35 -2.42
N ALA A 371 -17.34 -1.43 -3.62
CA ALA A 371 -17.96 -2.21 -4.70
C ALA A 371 -18.11 -3.69 -4.31
N MET A 372 -17.10 -4.30 -3.67
CA MET A 372 -17.21 -5.68 -3.16
C MET A 372 -18.37 -5.84 -2.15
N VAL A 373 -18.56 -4.87 -1.27
CA VAL A 373 -19.70 -4.88 -0.34
C VAL A 373 -21.03 -4.79 -1.10
N LYS A 374 -21.14 -3.90 -2.08
CA LYS A 374 -22.36 -3.76 -2.91
C LYS A 374 -22.70 -5.01 -3.70
N PHE A 375 -21.69 -5.77 -4.12
CA PHE A 375 -21.87 -7.07 -4.80
C PHE A 375 -22.04 -8.25 -3.84
N GLY A 376 -21.98 -8.03 -2.51
CA GLY A 376 -22.14 -9.07 -1.50
C GLY A 376 -20.94 -10.01 -1.37
N ALA A 377 -19.76 -9.59 -1.83
CA ALA A 377 -18.51 -10.34 -1.66
C ALA A 377 -17.86 -10.11 -0.29
N LEU A 378 -18.15 -8.97 0.35
CA LEU A 378 -17.72 -8.63 1.71
C LEU A 378 -18.91 -8.05 2.49
N GLU A 379 -18.92 -8.29 3.80
CA GLU A 379 -19.76 -7.54 4.72
C GLU A 379 -19.13 -6.18 5.07
N PRO A 380 -19.89 -5.15 5.51
CA PRO A 380 -19.34 -3.84 5.84
C PRO A 380 -18.18 -3.87 6.85
N LEU A 381 -18.28 -4.67 7.91
CA LEU A 381 -17.20 -4.81 8.90
C LEU A 381 -15.97 -5.50 8.30
N GLU A 382 -16.15 -6.43 7.36
CA GLU A 382 -15.06 -7.09 6.66
C GLU A 382 -14.30 -6.13 5.73
N ALA A 383 -15.02 -5.19 5.11
CA ALA A 383 -14.38 -4.11 4.35
C ALA A 383 -13.49 -3.24 5.26
N VAL A 384 -13.96 -2.89 6.46
CA VAL A 384 -13.18 -2.15 7.45
C VAL A 384 -11.99 -2.97 7.96
N GLU A 385 -12.17 -4.27 8.14
CA GLU A 385 -11.07 -5.18 8.50
C GLU A 385 -9.94 -5.12 7.47
N LYS A 386 -10.27 -5.15 6.17
CA LYS A 386 -9.31 -5.09 5.06
C LYS A 386 -8.65 -3.73 4.88
N LEU A 387 -9.37 -2.64 5.13
CA LEU A 387 -8.90 -1.28 4.88
C LEU A 387 -8.14 -0.67 6.06
N SER A 388 -8.41 -1.13 7.29
CA SER A 388 -7.94 -0.43 8.48
C SER A 388 -7.37 -1.38 9.53
N TYR A 389 -8.14 -2.35 10.01
CA TYR A 389 -7.76 -3.16 11.17
C TYR A 389 -6.59 -4.11 10.88
N ASN A 390 -6.70 -4.93 9.83
CA ASN A 390 -5.62 -5.86 9.47
C ASN A 390 -4.35 -5.13 9.01
N PRO A 391 -4.40 -4.06 8.15
CA PRO A 391 -3.22 -3.26 7.85
C PRO A 391 -2.52 -2.71 9.09
N ALA A 392 -3.26 -2.21 10.09
CA ALA A 392 -2.66 -1.76 11.35
C ALA A 392 -1.88 -2.89 12.04
N ARG A 393 -2.48 -4.08 12.10
CA ARG A 393 -1.87 -5.26 12.72
C ARG A 393 -0.67 -5.79 11.92
N MET A 394 -0.67 -5.68 10.59
CA MET A 394 0.47 -6.10 9.75
C MET A 394 1.76 -5.38 10.16
N PHE A 395 1.68 -4.10 10.53
CA PHE A 395 2.83 -3.26 10.86
C PHE A 395 3.02 -2.99 12.36
N GLY A 396 2.19 -3.56 13.23
CA GLY A 396 2.27 -3.35 14.68
C GLY A 396 1.85 -1.95 15.12
N LEU A 397 0.90 -1.32 14.42
CA LEU A 397 0.34 0.00 14.73
C LEU A 397 -0.75 -0.14 15.79
N VAL A 398 -0.35 -0.31 17.04
CA VAL A 398 -1.23 -0.73 18.14
C VAL A 398 -2.34 0.26 18.48
N ASN A 399 -2.15 1.55 18.20
CA ASN A 399 -3.11 2.61 18.49
C ASN A 399 -3.97 3.00 17.27
N LYS A 400 -3.82 2.30 16.13
CA LYS A 400 -4.51 2.60 14.87
C LYS A 400 -5.40 1.43 14.43
N GLY A 401 -6.27 1.66 13.46
CA GLY A 401 -7.14 0.63 12.89
C GLY A 401 -8.37 0.27 13.73
N SER A 402 -8.68 1.05 14.77
CA SER A 402 -9.88 0.92 15.61
C SER A 402 -10.36 2.30 16.07
N LEU A 403 -11.62 2.41 16.45
CA LEU A 403 -12.25 3.60 17.07
C LEU A 403 -12.50 3.42 18.57
N GLU A 404 -11.86 2.47 19.22
CA GLU A 404 -11.94 2.33 20.68
C GLU A 404 -11.50 3.61 21.39
N SER A 405 -12.12 3.91 22.51
CA SER A 405 -11.70 5.05 23.33
C SER A 405 -10.22 4.97 23.70
N GLY A 406 -9.50 6.05 23.45
CA GLY A 406 -8.05 6.16 23.67
C GLY A 406 -7.18 5.82 22.46
N THR A 407 -7.73 5.30 21.36
CA THR A 407 -6.97 5.13 20.11
C THR A 407 -6.79 6.47 19.39
N ASP A 408 -5.82 6.54 18.49
CA ASP A 408 -5.59 7.71 17.66
C ASP A 408 -6.86 8.03 16.86
N ALA A 409 -7.24 9.30 16.84
CA ALA A 409 -8.36 9.76 16.03
C ALA A 409 -7.96 9.89 14.56
N ASP A 410 -7.49 8.77 13.99
CA ASP A 410 -7.30 8.57 12.56
C ASP A 410 -8.61 7.99 12.02
N ILE A 411 -9.33 8.77 11.20
CA ILE A 411 -10.69 8.44 10.79
C ILE A 411 -10.88 8.78 9.32
N THR A 412 -11.54 7.88 8.59
CA THR A 412 -11.99 8.11 7.22
C THR A 412 -13.53 8.09 7.18
N VAL A 413 -14.11 9.14 6.61
CA VAL A 413 -15.57 9.25 6.37
C VAL A 413 -15.81 8.97 4.88
N ILE A 414 -16.66 7.98 4.59
CA ILE A 414 -16.89 7.47 3.24
C ILE A 414 -18.36 7.67 2.86
N ASP A 415 -18.60 8.15 1.64
CA ASP A 415 -19.91 8.03 1.02
C ASP A 415 -20.07 6.60 0.45
N PRO A 416 -20.92 5.75 1.04
CA PRO A 416 -21.06 4.37 0.55
C PRO A 416 -21.75 4.28 -0.83
N GLN A 417 -22.34 5.36 -1.34
CA GLN A 417 -22.96 5.37 -2.66
C GLN A 417 -21.93 5.53 -3.76
N THR A 418 -20.98 6.45 -3.59
CA THR A 418 -19.90 6.70 -4.56
C THR A 418 -18.68 5.82 -4.29
N GLY A 419 -18.41 5.46 -3.04
CA GLY A 419 -17.18 4.82 -2.59
C GLY A 419 -16.05 5.83 -2.37
N GLU A 420 -16.35 7.12 -2.32
CA GLU A 420 -15.36 8.18 -2.13
C GLU A 420 -15.22 8.55 -0.66
N ALA A 421 -13.98 8.86 -0.23
CA ALA A 421 -13.74 9.48 1.06
C ALA A 421 -14.11 10.97 0.98
N THR A 422 -14.96 11.42 1.91
CA THR A 422 -15.41 12.82 1.95
C THR A 422 -14.61 13.63 2.95
N ASP A 423 -14.32 13.06 4.11
CA ASP A 423 -13.56 13.71 5.18
C ASP A 423 -12.54 12.72 5.73
N THR A 424 -11.34 13.21 6.05
CA THR A 424 -10.27 12.40 6.61
C THR A 424 -9.61 13.16 7.76
N LEU A 425 -9.44 12.47 8.88
CA LEU A 425 -8.79 13.02 10.08
C LEU A 425 -7.58 12.16 10.43
N VAL A 426 -6.51 12.81 10.90
CA VAL A 426 -5.30 12.16 11.41
C VAL A 426 -4.94 12.81 12.75
N GLY A 427 -4.85 12.00 13.81
CA GLY A 427 -4.65 12.51 15.16
C GLY A 427 -5.68 13.58 15.54
N GLY A 428 -6.94 13.42 15.11
CA GLY A 428 -8.02 14.39 15.33
C GLY A 428 -7.91 15.68 14.52
N LYS A 429 -6.92 15.79 13.62
CA LYS A 429 -6.79 16.95 12.73
C LYS A 429 -7.43 16.64 11.38
N VAL A 430 -8.35 17.47 10.92
CA VAL A 430 -8.94 17.35 9.58
C VAL A 430 -7.86 17.60 8.53
N ILE A 431 -7.62 16.60 7.66
CA ILE A 431 -6.66 16.71 6.55
C ILE A 431 -7.37 16.83 5.19
N VAL A 432 -8.55 16.23 5.07
CA VAL A 432 -9.44 16.38 3.91
C VAL A 432 -10.83 16.76 4.43
N ARG A 433 -11.46 17.75 3.80
CA ARG A 433 -12.82 18.20 4.07
C ARG A 433 -13.61 18.30 2.77
N ASP A 434 -14.76 17.64 2.70
CA ASP A 434 -15.61 17.62 1.50
C ASP A 434 -14.80 17.26 0.22
N GLY A 435 -13.91 16.27 0.32
CA GLY A 435 -13.02 15.83 -0.76
C GLY A 435 -11.83 16.75 -1.07
N ASN A 436 -11.66 17.87 -0.35
CA ASN A 436 -10.59 18.82 -0.56
C ASN A 436 -9.50 18.69 0.51
N LEU A 437 -8.24 18.65 0.07
CA LEU A 437 -7.07 18.67 0.95
C LEU A 437 -6.96 20.04 1.64
N VAL A 438 -6.96 20.06 2.99
CA VAL A 438 -6.94 21.28 3.80
C VAL A 438 -5.76 21.32 4.78
N SER A 439 -4.83 20.39 4.69
CA SER A 439 -3.70 20.23 5.61
C SER A 439 -2.36 20.12 4.88
N SER A 440 -1.29 20.17 5.65
CA SER A 440 0.10 19.97 5.20
C SER A 440 0.91 19.28 6.30
N GLY A 441 2.19 19.00 6.02
CA GLY A 441 3.06 18.29 6.96
C GLY A 441 2.79 16.79 6.96
N GLY A 442 3.00 16.14 8.10
CA GLY A 442 2.79 14.70 8.28
C GLY A 442 3.51 14.16 9.49
N THR A 443 3.30 12.89 9.80
CA THR A 443 3.97 12.18 10.89
C THR A 443 4.76 11.01 10.33
N ILE A 444 6.02 10.89 10.69
CA ILE A 444 6.87 9.74 10.32
C ILE A 444 6.66 8.62 11.33
N LEU A 445 6.29 7.45 10.85
CA LEU A 445 6.30 6.22 11.63
C LEU A 445 7.67 5.56 11.47
N THR A 446 8.39 5.37 12.56
CA THR A 446 9.73 4.78 12.57
C THR A 446 9.92 3.87 13.79
N THR A 447 11.06 3.20 13.88
CA THR A 447 11.43 2.37 15.04
C THR A 447 12.36 3.14 15.99
N GLU A 448 12.65 2.60 17.17
CA GLU A 448 13.66 3.19 18.08
C GLU A 448 15.02 3.38 17.39
N ARG A 449 15.36 2.58 16.35
CA ARG A 449 16.61 2.74 15.61
C ARG A 449 16.63 3.98 14.74
N GLY A 450 15.50 4.39 14.19
CA GLY A 450 15.37 5.59 13.34
C GLY A 450 15.06 6.87 14.11
N LYS A 451 14.88 6.81 15.43
CA LYS A 451 14.48 7.92 16.28
C LYS A 451 15.39 9.16 16.16
N THR A 452 16.69 8.95 16.10
CA THR A 452 17.65 10.07 15.96
C THR A 452 17.43 10.80 14.65
N ALA A 453 17.38 10.09 13.51
CA ALA A 453 17.15 10.69 12.21
C ALA A 453 15.78 11.40 12.13
N ALA A 454 14.73 10.79 12.68
CA ALA A 454 13.41 11.41 12.76
C ALA A 454 13.43 12.69 13.60
N THR A 455 14.10 12.68 14.75
CA THR A 455 14.29 13.87 15.60
C THR A 455 15.04 14.97 14.87
N ASP A 456 16.15 14.65 14.23
CA ASP A 456 17.01 15.60 13.49
C ASP A 456 16.28 16.17 12.25
N SER A 457 15.32 15.43 11.69
CA SER A 457 14.49 15.93 10.59
C SER A 457 13.60 17.11 10.98
N GLY A 458 13.25 17.25 12.26
CA GLY A 458 12.31 18.24 12.78
C GLY A 458 10.86 17.97 12.41
N ILE A 459 10.55 16.80 11.83
CA ILE A 459 9.18 16.37 11.49
C ILE A 459 8.60 15.59 12.68
N PRO A 460 7.30 15.73 13.00
CA PRO A 460 6.62 14.88 13.97
C PRO A 460 6.83 13.40 13.64
N TYR A 461 7.08 12.59 14.66
CA TYR A 461 7.26 11.15 14.47
C TYR A 461 6.61 10.34 15.59
N GLU A 462 6.31 9.09 15.29
CA GLU A 462 5.79 8.09 16.20
C GLU A 462 6.69 6.84 16.14
N ILE A 463 6.98 6.24 17.30
CA ILE A 463 7.75 4.99 17.37
C ILE A 463 6.79 3.82 17.27
N ILE A 464 7.01 2.97 16.29
CA ILE A 464 6.28 1.72 16.10
C ILE A 464 7.18 0.51 16.37
N GLU A 465 6.53 -0.61 16.63
CA GLU A 465 7.21 -1.87 16.93
C GLU A 465 6.78 -2.96 15.93
N PRO A 466 7.49 -3.15 14.80
CA PRO A 466 7.13 -4.16 13.79
C PRO A 466 6.98 -5.58 14.37
N MET A 467 7.69 -5.89 15.46
CA MET A 467 7.57 -7.18 16.16
C MET A 467 6.22 -7.41 16.86
N LYS A 468 5.41 -6.37 17.02
CA LYS A 468 4.01 -6.49 17.46
C LYS A 468 3.06 -6.79 16.29
N GLY A 469 3.57 -6.75 15.06
CA GLY A 469 2.78 -7.07 13.87
C GLY A 469 2.44 -8.54 13.74
N LEU A 470 1.41 -8.82 12.92
CA LEU A 470 0.81 -10.16 12.75
C LEU A 470 1.83 -11.27 12.47
N MET A 471 2.80 -11.03 11.58
CA MET A 471 3.78 -12.05 11.24
C MET A 471 4.77 -12.40 12.38
N TYR A 472 4.89 -11.54 13.39
CA TYR A 472 5.74 -11.78 14.56
C TYR A 472 4.95 -12.17 15.82
N SER A 473 3.74 -11.62 15.97
CA SER A 473 2.89 -11.81 17.14
C SER A 473 1.47 -12.22 16.74
N PRO A 474 1.29 -13.43 16.19
CA PRO A 474 0.02 -13.86 15.63
C PRO A 474 -1.11 -14.02 16.67
N HIS A 475 -0.79 -14.12 17.96
CA HIS A 475 -1.74 -14.45 19.03
C HIS A 475 -2.18 -13.28 19.92
N SER A 476 -1.98 -12.03 19.51
CA SER A 476 -2.66 -10.92 20.22
C SER A 476 -4.16 -10.84 19.85
N THR A 477 -4.86 -11.95 19.89
CA THR A 477 -6.30 -11.97 20.07
C THR A 477 -6.55 -11.73 21.55
N THR A 478 -6.55 -10.46 21.95
CA THR A 478 -7.22 -10.08 23.18
C THR A 478 -8.68 -10.42 23.03
N GLY A 479 -9.17 -11.28 23.91
CA GLY A 479 -10.55 -11.60 24.06
C GLY A 479 -11.41 -10.40 24.44
#